data_bd7f6a212c1339ffa2cf11df5157c2fc
#
_entry.id   bd7f6a212c1339ffa2cf11df5157c2fc
#
_cell.length_a   1.000
_cell.length_b   1.000
_cell.length_c   1.000
_cell.angle_alpha   90.00
_cell.angle_beta   90.00
_cell.angle_gamma   90.00
#
_symmetry.space_group_name_H-M   'P 1'
#
loop_
_entity.id
_entity.type
_entity.pdbx_description
1 polymer ?
#
loop_
_entity_poly.entity_id
_entity_poly.type
_entity_poly.pdbx_seq_one_letter_code
_entity_poly.pdbx_strand_id
1 'polypeptide(L)'
;MHTVSRFSLTSLKHPIVQAPMAGGPSTPALAAAVRQAGGLGFLGAGYKTVDAVREDIAALRALADGPFGVNLFAPPGPPGDAAAVERFASELSGEAQRYGTDLGTPRHDDDDWQAKLKLMRDLAVPVVSFTFGGPARGDVRDLQAAGCAVWITVTTPEEAARAAEAGPDALVVQGTEAGGHRATFDDAAPGDIGLLALLQMVIAVTDLPLVATGGIASGRGVAAVLAAGAAAAQIGTAFMLCPEAATAPAHREAIAAPGATALTRAFTGRTARGIVNRWLREHDADAPSAYPDVNHLTARIRAAARSQGDPDGFHLWAGQAHTLAEPIPAGELVRRLADEARTALRAAAER
;
A
#
# COMPACT_ATOMS: atom_id res chain seq x y z
N MET A 1 26.42 -25.37 2.12
CA MET A 1 25.14 -24.64 2.32
C MET A 1 24.69 -24.11 0.95
N HIS A 2 23.60 -24.62 0.38
CA HIS A 2 23.01 -24.04 -0.82
C HIS A 2 22.43 -22.70 -0.41
N THR A 3 22.99 -21.60 -0.90
CA THR A 3 22.38 -20.28 -0.81
C THR A 3 21.06 -20.32 -1.58
N VAL A 4 19.93 -20.26 -0.88
CA VAL A 4 18.62 -20.10 -1.51
C VAL A 4 18.65 -18.77 -2.25
N SER A 5 18.48 -18.81 -3.58
CA SER A 5 18.44 -17.58 -4.39
C SER A 5 17.18 -16.81 -4.08
N ARG A 6 17.30 -15.63 -3.46
CA ARG A 6 16.18 -14.73 -3.20
C ARG A 6 15.73 -14.03 -4.49
N PHE A 7 14.48 -13.56 -4.48
CA PHE A 7 13.96 -12.77 -5.58
C PHE A 7 14.80 -11.49 -5.81
N SER A 8 15.06 -11.17 -7.09
CA SER A 8 15.71 -9.93 -7.51
C SER A 8 14.80 -9.15 -8.46
N LEU A 9 14.75 -7.83 -8.31
CA LEU A 9 14.01 -6.93 -9.21
C LEU A 9 14.45 -7.05 -10.68
N THR A 10 15.73 -7.40 -10.92
CA THR A 10 16.26 -7.63 -12.27
C THR A 10 15.70 -8.87 -12.97
N SER A 11 15.02 -9.76 -12.24
CA SER A 11 14.36 -10.94 -12.80
C SER A 11 12.97 -10.65 -13.37
N LEU A 12 12.42 -9.45 -13.14
CA LEU A 12 11.13 -9.04 -13.70
C LEU A 12 11.24 -8.82 -15.20
N LYS A 13 10.28 -9.39 -15.95
CA LYS A 13 10.14 -9.10 -17.38
C LYS A 13 9.79 -7.63 -17.63
N HIS A 14 8.95 -7.08 -16.78
CA HIS A 14 8.55 -5.67 -16.78
C HIS A 14 8.78 -5.09 -15.39
N PRO A 15 9.41 -3.92 -15.25
CA PRO A 15 9.68 -3.28 -13.97
C PRO A 15 8.42 -2.65 -13.36
N ILE A 16 7.34 -3.43 -13.31
CA ILE A 16 6.01 -3.05 -12.84
C ILE A 16 5.64 -3.92 -11.65
N VAL A 17 5.29 -3.28 -10.55
CA VAL A 17 4.82 -3.91 -9.32
C VAL A 17 3.39 -3.42 -9.03
N GLN A 18 2.44 -4.33 -8.80
CA GLN A 18 1.14 -3.96 -8.28
C GLN A 18 1.26 -3.76 -6.77
N ALA A 19 0.94 -2.57 -6.29
CA ALA A 19 1.05 -2.21 -4.89
C ALA A 19 0.14 -3.06 -3.99
N PRO A 20 0.57 -3.45 -2.79
CA PRO A 20 -0.32 -4.06 -1.82
C PRO A 20 -1.40 -3.05 -1.39
N MET A 21 -2.66 -3.44 -1.51
CA MET A 21 -3.83 -2.61 -1.16
C MET A 21 -4.69 -3.37 -0.18
N ALA A 22 -4.41 -3.19 1.12
CA ALA A 22 -5.17 -3.81 2.20
C ALA A 22 -6.64 -3.33 2.22
N GLY A 23 -7.51 -4.12 2.84
CA GLY A 23 -8.93 -3.77 2.97
C GLY A 23 -9.80 -4.10 1.75
N GLY A 24 -9.28 -4.90 0.79
CA GLY A 24 -10.10 -5.45 -0.29
C GLY A 24 -9.45 -5.51 -1.67
N PRO A 25 -8.93 -4.40 -2.26
CA PRO A 25 -8.57 -4.38 -3.69
C PRO A 25 -7.53 -5.42 -4.11
N SER A 26 -6.52 -5.74 -3.27
CA SER A 26 -5.53 -6.79 -3.59
C SER A 26 -6.13 -8.18 -3.38
N THR A 27 -6.48 -8.84 -4.47
CA THR A 27 -6.96 -10.22 -4.49
C THR A 27 -5.88 -11.18 -5.00
N PRO A 28 -5.99 -12.49 -4.72
CA PRO A 28 -5.16 -13.49 -5.38
C PRO A 28 -5.24 -13.45 -6.91
N ALA A 29 -6.44 -13.19 -7.47
CA ALA A 29 -6.65 -13.08 -8.91
C ALA A 29 -5.90 -11.88 -9.52
N LEU A 30 -5.95 -10.71 -8.87
CA LEU A 30 -5.22 -9.52 -9.30
C LEU A 30 -3.72 -9.77 -9.31
N ALA A 31 -3.18 -10.28 -8.20
CA ALA A 31 -1.75 -10.56 -8.07
C ALA A 31 -1.27 -11.62 -9.09
N ALA A 32 -2.08 -12.65 -9.34
CA ALA A 32 -1.80 -13.68 -10.34
C ALA A 32 -1.78 -13.11 -11.77
N ALA A 33 -2.75 -12.28 -12.15
CA ALA A 33 -2.83 -11.67 -13.47
C ALA A 33 -1.64 -10.75 -13.75
N VAL A 34 -1.21 -9.95 -12.76
CA VAL A 34 0.00 -9.12 -12.85
C VAL A 34 1.24 -9.99 -13.02
N ARG A 35 1.37 -11.07 -12.24
CA ARG A 35 2.50 -12.00 -12.32
C ARG A 35 2.58 -12.69 -13.68
N GLN A 36 1.47 -13.20 -14.19
CA GLN A 36 1.39 -13.86 -15.51
C GLN A 36 1.76 -12.92 -16.65
N ALA A 37 1.50 -11.62 -16.50
CA ALA A 37 1.90 -10.59 -17.46
C ALA A 37 3.38 -10.19 -17.37
N GLY A 38 4.13 -10.69 -16.38
CA GLY A 38 5.57 -10.43 -16.21
C GLY A 38 5.91 -9.28 -15.26
N GLY A 39 4.94 -8.79 -14.48
CA GLY A 39 5.13 -7.91 -13.34
C GLY A 39 5.25 -8.67 -12.02
N LEU A 40 5.17 -7.97 -10.89
CA LEU A 40 5.12 -8.54 -9.54
C LEU A 40 3.80 -8.15 -8.87
N GLY A 41 2.95 -9.13 -8.57
CA GLY A 41 1.71 -8.92 -7.84
C GLY A 41 1.91 -9.03 -6.33
N PHE A 42 1.18 -8.23 -5.55
CA PHE A 42 1.23 -8.23 -4.09
C PHE A 42 -0.13 -8.50 -3.46
N LEU A 43 -0.11 -9.27 -2.37
CA LEU A 43 -1.22 -9.39 -1.42
C LEU A 43 -1.01 -8.40 -0.27
N GLY A 44 -2.10 -7.83 0.26
CA GLY A 44 -2.10 -7.04 1.48
C GLY A 44 -2.55 -7.89 2.66
N ALA A 45 -1.69 -8.10 3.66
CA ALA A 45 -2.00 -8.86 4.87
C ALA A 45 -2.57 -8.00 6.01
N GLY A 46 -2.49 -6.68 5.92
CA GLY A 46 -3.06 -5.78 6.93
C GLY A 46 -4.55 -6.01 7.13
N TYR A 47 -5.01 -5.98 8.38
CA TYR A 47 -6.39 -6.21 8.82
C TYR A 47 -6.93 -7.63 8.62
N LYS A 48 -6.13 -8.58 8.16
CA LYS A 48 -6.50 -9.99 7.98
C LYS A 48 -5.96 -10.84 9.12
N THR A 49 -6.69 -11.90 9.47
CA THR A 49 -6.17 -12.95 10.35
C THR A 49 -5.05 -13.73 9.63
N VAL A 50 -4.20 -14.40 10.41
CA VAL A 50 -3.11 -15.24 9.88
C VAL A 50 -3.64 -16.32 8.93
N ASP A 51 -4.79 -16.92 9.26
CA ASP A 51 -5.42 -17.95 8.42
C ASP A 51 -5.94 -17.39 7.11
N ALA A 52 -6.59 -16.22 7.11
CA ALA A 52 -7.03 -15.55 5.89
C ALA A 52 -5.83 -15.18 4.97
N VAL A 53 -4.69 -14.77 5.54
CA VAL A 53 -3.47 -14.53 4.75
C VAL A 53 -2.93 -15.84 4.16
N ARG A 54 -2.97 -16.94 4.92
CA ARG A 54 -2.56 -18.27 4.44
C ARG A 54 -3.43 -18.74 3.29
N GLU A 55 -4.75 -18.55 3.39
CA GLU A 55 -5.71 -18.89 2.33
C GLU A 55 -5.46 -18.09 1.05
N ASP A 56 -5.24 -16.78 1.16
CA ASP A 56 -4.89 -15.93 0.02
C ASP A 56 -3.60 -16.38 -0.68
N ILE A 57 -2.55 -16.71 0.09
CA ILE A 57 -1.29 -17.21 -0.47
C ILE A 57 -1.50 -18.55 -1.19
N ALA A 58 -2.29 -19.46 -0.61
CA ALA A 58 -2.61 -20.73 -1.23
C ALA A 58 -3.40 -20.55 -2.54
N ALA A 59 -4.41 -19.66 -2.53
CA ALA A 59 -5.19 -19.34 -3.70
C ALA A 59 -4.34 -18.70 -4.81
N LEU A 60 -3.43 -17.78 -4.46
CA LEU A 60 -2.52 -17.19 -5.45
C LEU A 60 -1.58 -18.22 -6.08
N ARG A 61 -1.01 -19.12 -5.27
CA ARG A 61 -0.14 -20.20 -5.76
C ARG A 61 -0.87 -21.19 -6.67
N ALA A 62 -2.17 -21.39 -6.47
CA ALA A 62 -3.00 -22.21 -7.35
C ALA A 62 -3.30 -21.54 -8.70
N LEU A 63 -3.27 -20.20 -8.77
CA LEU A 63 -3.57 -19.41 -9.98
C LEU A 63 -2.33 -19.13 -10.85
N ALA A 64 -1.15 -18.99 -10.25
CA ALA A 64 0.07 -18.60 -10.98
C ALA A 64 1.33 -19.13 -10.28
N ASP A 65 2.23 -19.70 -11.08
CA ASP A 65 3.58 -20.07 -10.64
C ASP A 65 4.50 -18.83 -10.58
N GLY A 66 5.49 -18.89 -9.71
CA GLY A 66 6.60 -17.92 -9.62
C GLY A 66 6.43 -16.87 -8.53
N PRO A 67 7.25 -15.78 -8.55
CA PRO A 67 7.33 -14.85 -7.43
C PRO A 67 6.11 -13.95 -7.30
N PHE A 68 5.75 -13.68 -6.05
CA PHE A 68 4.74 -12.72 -5.61
C PHE A 68 5.19 -12.07 -4.30
N GLY A 69 4.53 -10.98 -3.90
CA GLY A 69 4.80 -10.32 -2.64
C GLY A 69 3.63 -10.38 -1.66
N VAL A 70 3.95 -10.28 -0.38
CA VAL A 70 2.97 -10.06 0.71
C VAL A 70 3.45 -8.86 1.53
N ASN A 71 2.54 -7.92 1.81
CA ASN A 71 2.84 -6.77 2.63
C ASN A 71 2.28 -6.93 4.04
N LEU A 72 3.11 -6.63 5.05
CA LEU A 72 2.75 -6.59 6.45
C LEU A 72 2.81 -5.15 6.98
N PHE A 73 1.96 -4.83 7.95
CA PHE A 73 2.08 -3.60 8.73
C PHE A 73 3.01 -3.83 9.91
N ALA A 74 4.00 -2.96 10.08
CA ALA A 74 4.81 -2.94 11.29
C ALA A 74 3.93 -2.57 12.50
N PRO A 75 4.25 -3.08 13.70
CA PRO A 75 3.50 -2.74 14.91
C PRO A 75 3.40 -1.22 15.10
N PRO A 76 2.26 -0.71 15.55
CA PRO A 76 2.11 0.71 15.83
C PRO A 76 3.04 1.13 16.96
N GLY A 77 3.33 2.44 17.04
CA GLY A 77 3.97 3.04 18.20
C GLY A 77 3.09 2.97 19.46
N PRO A 78 3.41 3.73 20.51
CA PRO A 78 2.57 3.80 21.71
C PRO A 78 1.12 4.20 21.38
N PRO A 79 0.13 3.78 22.20
CA PRO A 79 -1.25 4.22 22.05
C PRO A 79 -1.37 5.75 22.00
N GLY A 80 -2.30 6.25 21.19
CA GLY A 80 -2.63 7.66 21.15
C GLY A 80 -3.36 8.15 22.42
N ASP A 81 -3.72 9.43 22.44
CA ASP A 81 -4.49 10.02 23.55
C ASP A 81 -5.90 9.42 23.61
N ALA A 82 -6.17 8.60 24.65
CA ALA A 82 -7.46 7.96 24.87
C ALA A 82 -8.61 8.97 25.00
N ALA A 83 -8.38 10.13 25.64
CA ALA A 83 -9.40 11.16 25.77
C ALA A 83 -9.73 11.81 24.42
N ALA A 84 -8.77 11.95 23.52
CA ALA A 84 -9.03 12.39 22.15
C ALA A 84 -9.84 11.37 21.34
N VAL A 85 -9.56 10.07 21.52
CA VAL A 85 -10.35 8.99 20.91
C VAL A 85 -11.79 8.98 21.44
N GLU A 86 -12.01 9.19 22.74
CA GLU A 86 -13.35 9.26 23.33
C GLU A 86 -14.15 10.49 22.82
N ARG A 87 -13.51 11.67 22.70
CA ARG A 87 -14.14 12.84 22.11
C ARG A 87 -14.57 12.57 20.68
N PHE A 88 -13.66 12.04 19.87
CA PHE A 88 -13.95 11.70 18.47
C PHE A 88 -15.06 10.63 18.36
N ALA A 89 -15.10 9.64 19.25
CA ALA A 89 -16.20 8.68 19.32
C ALA A 89 -17.55 9.35 19.58
N SER A 90 -17.58 10.35 20.50
CA SER A 90 -18.80 11.10 20.80
C SER A 90 -19.30 11.89 19.58
N GLU A 91 -18.41 12.50 18.82
CA GLU A 91 -18.72 13.24 17.60
C GLU A 91 -19.27 12.32 16.50
N LEU A 92 -18.75 11.09 16.40
CA LEU A 92 -19.19 10.10 15.40
C LEU A 92 -20.52 9.40 15.74
N SER A 93 -21.15 9.70 16.89
CA SER A 93 -22.44 9.10 17.28
C SER A 93 -23.55 9.33 16.25
N GLY A 94 -23.59 10.53 15.66
CA GLY A 94 -24.53 10.87 14.58
C GLY A 94 -24.30 10.06 13.30
N GLU A 95 -23.06 9.72 12.99
CA GLU A 95 -22.74 8.86 11.85
C GLU A 95 -23.17 7.40 12.08
N ALA A 96 -22.97 6.89 13.30
CA ALA A 96 -23.45 5.57 13.67
C ALA A 96 -24.97 5.46 13.51
N GLN A 97 -25.72 6.47 13.95
CA GLN A 97 -27.18 6.55 13.76
C GLN A 97 -27.56 6.64 12.27
N ARG A 98 -26.86 7.46 11.48
CA ARG A 98 -27.09 7.62 10.03
C ARG A 98 -27.01 6.30 9.29
N TYR A 99 -26.04 5.45 9.62
CA TYR A 99 -25.82 4.16 8.97
C TYR A 99 -26.49 2.99 9.68
N GLY A 100 -27.27 3.23 10.75
CA GLY A 100 -28.00 2.18 11.48
C GLY A 100 -27.09 1.15 12.12
N THR A 101 -25.96 1.58 12.66
CA THR A 101 -24.95 0.71 13.28
C THR A 101 -24.41 1.31 14.57
N ASP A 102 -23.63 0.54 15.31
CA ASP A 102 -22.88 1.02 16.47
C ASP A 102 -21.45 1.42 16.07
N LEU A 103 -20.80 2.22 16.91
CA LEU A 103 -19.36 2.43 16.85
C LEU A 103 -18.63 1.10 17.12
N GLY A 104 -17.47 0.93 16.52
CA GLY A 104 -16.55 -0.14 16.91
C GLY A 104 -15.88 0.16 18.24
N THR A 105 -15.29 -0.85 18.87
CA THR A 105 -14.51 -0.67 20.10
C THR A 105 -13.07 -0.33 19.75
N PRO A 106 -12.52 0.81 20.21
CA PRO A 106 -11.10 1.12 20.05
C PRO A 106 -10.24 -0.01 20.62
N ARG A 107 -9.19 -0.35 19.90
CA ARG A 107 -8.26 -1.41 20.29
C ARG A 107 -6.88 -1.12 19.72
N HIS A 108 -5.86 -1.22 20.59
CA HIS A 108 -4.47 -1.06 20.20
C HIS A 108 -3.82 -2.43 20.04
N ASP A 109 -3.75 -2.93 18.82
CA ASP A 109 -3.16 -4.24 18.48
C ASP A 109 -2.02 -4.10 17.45
N ASP A 110 -1.23 -5.18 17.32
CA ASP A 110 -0.08 -5.27 16.42
C ASP A 110 -0.37 -6.01 15.10
N ASP A 111 -1.65 -6.21 14.76
CA ASP A 111 -2.08 -6.89 13.53
C ASP A 111 -1.48 -8.32 13.41
N ASP A 112 -1.40 -9.06 14.52
CA ASP A 112 -0.82 -10.42 14.60
C ASP A 112 0.63 -10.49 14.09
N TRP A 113 1.44 -9.47 14.35
CA TRP A 113 2.79 -9.27 13.79
C TRP A 113 3.68 -10.50 13.83
N GLN A 114 3.92 -11.07 15.02
CA GLN A 114 4.84 -12.22 15.14
C GLN A 114 4.32 -13.47 14.44
N ALA A 115 3.01 -13.70 14.48
CA ALA A 115 2.40 -14.84 13.81
C ALA A 115 2.45 -14.70 12.28
N LYS A 116 2.25 -13.48 11.76
CA LYS A 116 2.40 -13.18 10.33
C LYS A 116 3.86 -13.29 9.87
N LEU A 117 4.85 -12.79 10.64
CA LEU A 117 6.27 -12.98 10.32
C LEU A 117 6.63 -14.47 10.25
N LYS A 118 6.14 -15.25 11.22
CA LYS A 118 6.34 -16.70 11.21
C LYS A 118 5.73 -17.34 9.95
N LEU A 119 4.51 -16.95 9.57
CA LEU A 119 3.84 -17.45 8.37
C LEU A 119 4.67 -17.16 7.10
N MET A 120 5.22 -15.94 6.96
CA MET A 120 6.07 -15.58 5.80
C MET A 120 7.30 -16.49 5.68
N ARG A 121 7.97 -16.76 6.79
CA ARG A 121 9.13 -17.67 6.84
C ARG A 121 8.73 -19.11 6.51
N ASP A 122 7.69 -19.64 7.17
CA ASP A 122 7.23 -21.02 7.01
C ASP A 122 6.82 -21.32 5.56
N LEU A 123 6.22 -20.34 4.88
CA LEU A 123 5.80 -20.47 3.50
C LEU A 123 6.85 -20.02 2.48
N ALA A 124 8.03 -19.57 2.92
CA ALA A 124 9.08 -19.01 2.06
C ALA A 124 8.50 -18.05 1.02
N VAL A 125 7.76 -17.01 1.48
CA VAL A 125 7.13 -16.03 0.61
C VAL A 125 8.20 -15.29 -0.19
N PRO A 126 8.14 -15.25 -1.54
CA PRO A 126 9.25 -14.74 -2.36
C PRO A 126 9.65 -13.30 -2.04
N VAL A 127 8.68 -12.42 -1.76
CA VAL A 127 8.93 -11.03 -1.36
C VAL A 127 8.03 -10.67 -0.17
N VAL A 128 8.62 -10.19 0.91
CA VAL A 128 7.88 -9.67 2.07
C VAL A 128 8.19 -8.18 2.19
N SER A 129 7.16 -7.34 2.07
CA SER A 129 7.31 -5.90 2.22
C SER A 129 6.66 -5.40 3.51
N PHE A 130 7.16 -4.28 4.02
CA PHE A 130 6.73 -3.69 5.27
C PHE A 130 6.31 -2.24 5.10
N THR A 131 5.26 -1.85 5.82
CA THR A 131 4.70 -0.48 5.85
C THR A 131 4.58 -0.03 7.30
N PHE A 132 4.75 1.26 7.59
CA PHE A 132 4.75 1.92 8.90
C PHE A 132 6.02 1.68 9.73
N GLY A 133 7.08 1.23 9.12
CA GLY A 133 8.34 0.83 9.70
C GLY A 133 8.86 -0.47 9.08
N GLY A 134 9.83 -1.06 9.71
CA GLY A 134 10.43 -2.33 9.30
C GLY A 134 10.66 -3.28 10.45
N PRO A 135 10.88 -4.57 10.16
CA PRO A 135 11.26 -5.55 11.16
C PRO A 135 12.66 -5.25 11.72
N ALA A 136 12.94 -5.79 12.89
CA ALA A 136 14.28 -5.76 13.45
C ALA A 136 15.28 -6.51 12.55
N ARG A 137 16.56 -6.14 12.61
CA ARG A 137 17.63 -6.76 11.81
C ARG A 137 17.68 -8.30 11.95
N GLY A 138 17.30 -8.83 13.12
CA GLY A 138 17.18 -10.28 13.34
C GLY A 138 16.10 -10.92 12.47
N ASP A 139 14.91 -10.33 12.46
CA ASP A 139 13.78 -10.81 11.66
C ASP A 139 14.06 -10.70 10.16
N VAL A 140 14.75 -9.64 9.71
CA VAL A 140 15.21 -9.50 8.32
C VAL A 140 16.09 -10.69 7.92
N ARG A 141 17.09 -11.02 8.74
CA ARG A 141 17.99 -12.16 8.49
C ARG A 141 17.24 -13.49 8.46
N ASP A 142 16.28 -13.67 9.37
CA ASP A 142 15.50 -14.91 9.44
C ASP A 142 14.61 -15.09 8.21
N LEU A 143 13.98 -14.01 7.74
CA LEU A 143 13.21 -14.01 6.49
C LEU A 143 14.12 -14.31 5.29
N GLN A 144 15.29 -13.66 5.22
CA GLN A 144 16.26 -13.86 4.14
C GLN A 144 16.82 -15.28 4.15
N ALA A 145 17.08 -15.86 5.31
CA ALA A 145 17.50 -17.25 5.46
C ALA A 145 16.43 -18.25 4.98
N ALA A 146 15.16 -17.89 5.11
CA ALA A 146 14.02 -18.65 4.56
C ALA A 146 13.82 -18.47 3.05
N GLY A 147 14.61 -17.61 2.38
CA GLY A 147 14.52 -17.35 0.95
C GLY A 147 13.64 -16.15 0.57
N CYS A 148 13.12 -15.41 1.56
CA CYS A 148 12.34 -14.21 1.31
C CYS A 148 13.24 -13.01 0.97
N ALA A 149 12.92 -12.24 -0.07
CA ALA A 149 13.44 -10.90 -0.25
C ALA A 149 12.64 -9.93 0.63
N VAL A 150 13.33 -9.06 1.35
CA VAL A 150 12.74 -8.13 2.31
C VAL A 150 12.77 -6.71 1.76
N TRP A 151 11.59 -6.05 1.69
CA TRP A 151 11.46 -4.67 1.26
C TRP A 151 10.87 -3.82 2.39
N ILE A 152 11.33 -2.57 2.53
CA ILE A 152 10.80 -1.63 3.53
C ILE A 152 10.33 -0.37 2.82
N THR A 153 9.10 0.09 3.13
CA THR A 153 8.56 1.32 2.56
C THR A 153 9.00 2.52 3.38
N VAL A 154 9.51 3.55 2.71
CA VAL A 154 10.04 4.77 3.29
C VAL A 154 9.44 6.01 2.65
N THR A 155 9.34 7.11 3.39
CA THR A 155 8.72 8.36 2.97
C THR A 155 9.64 9.57 3.12
N THR A 156 10.80 9.40 3.75
CA THR A 156 11.87 10.41 3.88
C THR A 156 13.26 9.80 3.70
N PRO A 157 14.30 10.60 3.43
CA PRO A 157 15.68 10.12 3.38
C PRO A 157 16.17 9.56 4.72
N GLU A 158 15.72 10.12 5.84
CA GLU A 158 16.08 9.67 7.19
C GLU A 158 15.50 8.27 7.46
N GLU A 159 14.25 8.03 7.05
CA GLU A 159 13.65 6.70 7.09
C GLU A 159 14.41 5.72 6.20
N ALA A 160 14.87 6.15 5.02
CA ALA A 160 15.64 5.30 4.12
C ALA A 160 16.98 4.88 4.73
N ALA A 161 17.72 5.82 5.33
CA ALA A 161 18.98 5.54 6.03
C ALA A 161 18.75 4.56 7.20
N ARG A 162 17.73 4.81 8.03
CA ARG A 162 17.36 3.94 9.16
C ARG A 162 16.91 2.53 8.68
N ALA A 163 16.13 2.45 7.61
CA ALA A 163 15.69 1.17 7.06
C ALA A 163 16.85 0.35 6.50
N ALA A 164 17.83 1.00 5.86
CA ALA A 164 19.03 0.36 5.32
C ALA A 164 19.86 -0.34 6.40
N GLU A 165 19.90 0.16 7.64
CA GLU A 165 20.59 -0.46 8.77
C GLU A 165 20.07 -1.87 9.10
N ALA A 166 18.79 -2.15 8.84
CA ALA A 166 18.22 -3.48 9.03
C ALA A 166 18.68 -4.49 7.97
N GLY A 167 19.21 -4.03 6.82
CA GLY A 167 19.74 -4.85 5.73
C GLY A 167 18.66 -5.45 4.82
N PRO A 168 17.62 -4.69 4.40
CA PRO A 168 16.64 -5.17 3.44
C PRO A 168 17.25 -5.38 2.04
N ASP A 169 16.53 -6.07 1.16
CA ASP A 169 16.96 -6.29 -0.23
C ASP A 169 16.55 -5.14 -1.18
N ALA A 170 15.56 -4.31 -0.80
CA ALA A 170 15.16 -3.09 -1.51
C ALA A 170 14.37 -2.14 -0.61
N LEU A 171 14.28 -0.87 -1.02
CA LEU A 171 13.37 0.12 -0.42
C LEU A 171 12.23 0.45 -1.39
N VAL A 172 11.02 0.61 -0.84
CA VAL A 172 9.87 1.16 -1.56
C VAL A 172 9.76 2.64 -1.19
N VAL A 173 10.03 3.53 -2.15
CA VAL A 173 10.06 4.98 -1.95
C VAL A 173 8.67 5.54 -2.24
N GLN A 174 7.94 5.97 -1.20
CA GLN A 174 6.55 6.43 -1.32
C GLN A 174 6.46 7.95 -1.29
N GLY A 175 6.15 8.56 -2.44
CA GLY A 175 5.83 9.99 -2.55
C GLY A 175 4.50 10.36 -1.90
N THR A 176 4.31 11.66 -1.61
CA THR A 176 3.07 12.19 -1.00
C THR A 176 1.86 12.04 -1.91
N GLU A 177 2.04 11.81 -3.20
CA GLU A 177 0.98 11.60 -4.18
C GLU A 177 0.27 10.24 -4.06
N ALA A 178 0.85 9.31 -3.28
CA ALA A 178 0.32 7.96 -3.12
C ALA A 178 -1.06 7.94 -2.45
N GLY A 179 -1.97 7.10 -2.94
CA GLY A 179 -3.24 6.80 -2.28
C GLY A 179 -3.08 5.84 -1.10
N GLY A 180 -4.04 5.88 -0.19
CA GLY A 180 -3.99 5.10 1.05
C GLY A 180 -3.05 5.72 2.09
N HIS A 181 -2.67 4.91 3.06
CA HIS A 181 -1.86 5.37 4.19
C HIS A 181 -0.48 5.87 3.77
N ARG A 182 -0.05 6.96 4.37
CA ARG A 182 1.35 7.34 4.40
C ARG A 182 2.13 6.25 5.14
N ALA A 183 3.14 5.72 4.47
CA ALA A 183 3.94 4.62 5.03
C ALA A 183 4.98 5.10 6.06
N THR A 184 4.94 6.37 6.43
CA THR A 184 5.89 6.98 7.37
C THR A 184 6.06 6.14 8.64
N PHE A 185 7.25 6.16 9.23
CA PHE A 185 7.52 5.46 10.49
C PHE A 185 6.89 6.21 11.67
N ASP A 186 6.86 7.55 11.59
CA ASP A 186 6.23 8.40 12.59
C ASP A 186 5.10 9.23 11.96
N ASP A 187 3.85 8.97 12.35
CA ASP A 187 2.68 9.68 11.84
C ASP A 187 2.50 11.08 12.44
N ALA A 188 3.24 11.46 13.48
CA ALA A 188 3.25 12.83 13.99
C ALA A 188 3.89 13.81 12.97
N ALA A 189 4.80 13.30 12.12
CA ALA A 189 5.46 14.04 11.05
C ALA A 189 5.37 13.28 9.71
N PRO A 190 4.19 13.19 9.08
CA PRO A 190 3.97 12.29 7.93
C PRO A 190 4.71 12.68 6.66
N GLY A 191 5.32 13.86 6.63
CA GLY A 191 6.04 14.39 5.47
C GLY A 191 5.13 14.67 4.26
N ASP A 192 5.58 15.53 3.36
CA ASP A 192 4.88 15.95 2.16
C ASP A 192 5.74 15.88 0.89
N ILE A 193 6.88 15.19 0.94
CA ILE A 193 7.84 15.15 -0.15
C ILE A 193 7.23 14.39 -1.34
N GLY A 194 7.19 15.05 -2.51
CA GLY A 194 6.77 14.45 -3.77
C GLY A 194 7.75 13.40 -4.28
N LEU A 195 7.25 12.41 -5.04
CA LEU A 195 7.99 11.21 -5.40
C LEU A 195 9.33 11.48 -6.10
N LEU A 196 9.37 12.36 -7.09
CA LEU A 196 10.63 12.62 -7.83
C LEU A 196 11.69 13.32 -6.98
N ALA A 197 11.29 14.21 -6.08
CA ALA A 197 12.21 14.83 -5.13
C ALA A 197 12.73 13.79 -4.14
N LEU A 198 11.83 13.01 -3.55
CA LEU A 198 12.15 11.98 -2.58
C LEU A 198 13.11 10.92 -3.16
N LEU A 199 12.87 10.48 -4.40
CA LEU A 199 13.70 9.46 -5.05
C LEU A 199 15.14 9.92 -5.18
N GLN A 200 15.38 11.17 -5.61
CA GLN A 200 16.71 11.77 -5.71
C GLN A 200 17.40 11.86 -4.34
N MET A 201 16.66 12.26 -3.31
CA MET A 201 17.19 12.36 -1.95
C MET A 201 17.55 10.99 -1.36
N VAL A 202 16.73 9.96 -1.63
CA VAL A 202 16.97 8.58 -1.15
C VAL A 202 18.17 7.96 -1.86
N ILE A 203 18.36 8.16 -3.16
CA ILE A 203 19.55 7.71 -3.91
C ILE A 203 20.85 8.27 -3.30
N ALA A 204 20.80 9.46 -2.73
CA ALA A 204 21.98 10.07 -2.11
C ALA A 204 22.39 9.43 -0.76
N VAL A 205 21.53 8.62 -0.15
CA VAL A 205 21.76 8.05 1.19
C VAL A 205 21.84 6.52 1.23
N THR A 206 21.56 5.83 0.10
CA THR A 206 21.63 4.35 0.03
C THR A 206 21.89 3.86 -1.40
N ASP A 207 22.62 2.75 -1.52
CA ASP A 207 22.84 2.01 -2.78
C ASP A 207 21.83 0.87 -2.98
N LEU A 208 20.82 0.70 -2.10
CA LEU A 208 19.82 -0.34 -2.22
C LEU A 208 18.95 -0.11 -3.47
N PRO A 209 18.48 -1.20 -4.12
CA PRO A 209 17.49 -1.07 -5.19
C PRO A 209 16.22 -0.35 -4.71
N LEU A 210 15.72 0.60 -5.49
CA LEU A 210 14.56 1.42 -5.15
C LEU A 210 13.35 1.07 -6.01
N VAL A 211 12.20 0.93 -5.37
CA VAL A 211 10.90 0.75 -6.01
C VAL A 211 10.07 2.02 -5.78
N ALA A 212 9.82 2.79 -6.83
CA ALA A 212 9.13 4.08 -6.72
C ALA A 212 7.60 3.90 -6.69
N THR A 213 6.90 4.54 -5.75
CA THR A 213 5.43 4.46 -5.64
C THR A 213 4.81 5.81 -5.26
N GLY A 214 3.63 6.10 -5.83
CA GLY A 214 2.88 7.35 -5.61
C GLY A 214 2.67 8.14 -6.90
N GLY A 215 1.42 8.45 -7.23
CA GLY A 215 1.06 9.24 -8.41
C GLY A 215 1.35 8.62 -9.77
N ILE A 216 1.80 7.37 -9.84
CA ILE A 216 2.12 6.68 -11.10
C ILE A 216 0.87 5.97 -11.62
N ALA A 217 0.39 6.35 -12.82
CA ALA A 217 -0.77 5.74 -13.45
C ALA A 217 -0.65 5.61 -14.99
N SER A 218 0.51 5.93 -15.56
CA SER A 218 0.77 5.82 -17.02
C SER A 218 2.18 5.32 -17.29
N GLY A 219 2.44 4.81 -18.50
CA GLY A 219 3.78 4.41 -18.91
C GLY A 219 4.79 5.57 -18.91
N ARG A 220 4.35 6.81 -19.15
CA ARG A 220 5.21 8.00 -18.98
C ARG A 220 5.63 8.20 -17.55
N GLY A 221 4.73 7.99 -16.58
CA GLY A 221 5.04 8.03 -15.16
C GLY A 221 6.03 6.92 -14.76
N VAL A 222 5.86 5.71 -15.30
CA VAL A 222 6.84 4.61 -15.13
C VAL A 222 8.21 5.01 -15.71
N ALA A 223 8.25 5.53 -16.94
CA ALA A 223 9.48 5.99 -17.58
C ALA A 223 10.22 7.06 -16.75
N ALA A 224 9.47 8.01 -16.18
CA ALA A 224 10.04 9.09 -15.37
C ALA A 224 10.76 8.57 -14.12
N VAL A 225 10.16 7.63 -13.38
CA VAL A 225 10.80 7.10 -12.16
C VAL A 225 11.96 6.17 -12.48
N LEU A 226 11.90 5.40 -13.58
CA LEU A 226 13.03 4.58 -14.04
C LEU A 226 14.20 5.46 -14.47
N ALA A 227 13.94 6.54 -15.23
CA ALA A 227 14.97 7.52 -15.61
C ALA A 227 15.56 8.25 -14.40
N ALA A 228 14.78 8.42 -13.31
CA ALA A 228 15.24 8.99 -12.05
C ALA A 228 16.01 8.00 -11.16
N GLY A 229 16.23 6.75 -11.60
CA GLY A 229 17.06 5.75 -10.91
C GLY A 229 16.29 4.67 -10.13
N ALA A 230 14.96 4.61 -10.21
CA ALA A 230 14.22 3.49 -9.63
C ALA A 230 14.45 2.21 -10.44
N ALA A 231 14.54 1.07 -9.76
CA ALA A 231 14.61 -0.26 -10.37
C ALA A 231 13.24 -0.76 -10.87
N ALA A 232 12.15 -0.28 -10.27
CA ALA A 232 10.78 -0.61 -10.66
C ALA A 232 9.79 0.49 -10.22
N ALA A 233 8.61 0.50 -10.85
CA ALA A 233 7.47 1.33 -10.46
C ALA A 233 6.41 0.47 -9.77
N GLN A 234 6.00 0.85 -8.55
CA GLN A 234 4.90 0.22 -7.83
C GLN A 234 3.63 1.08 -7.94
N ILE A 235 2.56 0.49 -8.43
CA ILE A 235 1.34 1.17 -8.86
C ILE A 235 0.15 0.59 -8.08
N GLY A 236 -0.64 1.47 -7.45
CA GLY A 236 -1.82 1.07 -6.68
C GLY A 236 -3.12 1.39 -7.42
N THR A 237 -3.52 2.67 -7.39
CA THR A 237 -4.85 3.14 -7.82
C THR A 237 -5.23 2.71 -9.23
N ALA A 238 -4.29 2.69 -10.18
CA ALA A 238 -4.59 2.25 -11.54
C ALA A 238 -5.04 0.78 -11.61
N PHE A 239 -4.58 -0.08 -10.69
CA PHE A 239 -5.04 -1.47 -10.60
C PHE A 239 -6.39 -1.64 -9.92
N MET A 240 -6.91 -0.62 -9.22
CA MET A 240 -8.18 -0.73 -8.50
C MET A 240 -9.40 -0.81 -9.43
N LEU A 241 -9.28 -0.36 -10.68
CA LEU A 241 -10.33 -0.49 -11.69
C LEU A 241 -10.24 -1.77 -12.51
N CYS A 242 -9.19 -2.58 -12.35
CA CYS A 242 -9.10 -3.87 -13.03
C CYS A 242 -10.24 -4.80 -12.58
N PRO A 243 -10.79 -5.65 -13.49
CA PRO A 243 -11.83 -6.62 -13.13
C PRO A 243 -11.43 -7.58 -12.02
N GLU A 244 -10.14 -7.89 -11.92
CA GLU A 244 -9.58 -8.81 -10.91
C GLU A 244 -9.50 -8.21 -9.51
N ALA A 245 -9.63 -6.88 -9.36
CA ALA A 245 -9.59 -6.19 -8.08
C ALA A 245 -10.97 -6.21 -7.37
N ALA A 246 -10.98 -6.46 -6.07
CA ALA A 246 -12.22 -6.42 -5.26
C ALA A 246 -12.54 -5.00 -4.73
N THR A 247 -12.36 -4.00 -5.57
CA THR A 247 -12.73 -2.61 -5.24
C THR A 247 -14.25 -2.47 -5.25
N ALA A 248 -14.82 -1.91 -4.16
CA ALA A 248 -16.25 -1.70 -4.04
C ALA A 248 -16.83 -0.82 -5.19
N PRO A 249 -18.05 -1.09 -5.69
CA PRO A 249 -18.62 -0.35 -6.83
C PRO A 249 -18.58 1.17 -6.66
N ALA A 250 -19.07 1.71 -5.55
CA ALA A 250 -19.04 3.15 -5.29
C ALA A 250 -17.61 3.74 -5.24
N HIS A 251 -16.61 2.95 -4.81
CA HIS A 251 -15.20 3.38 -4.85
C HIS A 251 -14.66 3.39 -6.29
N ARG A 252 -15.03 2.40 -7.11
CA ARG A 252 -14.67 2.36 -8.54
C ARG A 252 -15.22 3.59 -9.27
N GLU A 253 -16.48 3.93 -9.02
CA GLU A 253 -17.13 5.12 -9.59
C GLU A 253 -16.40 6.41 -9.16
N ALA A 254 -16.06 6.54 -7.87
CA ALA A 254 -15.32 7.69 -7.37
C ALA A 254 -13.91 7.81 -7.98
N ILE A 255 -13.19 6.71 -8.20
CA ILE A 255 -11.87 6.71 -8.86
C ILE A 255 -12.00 7.20 -10.31
N ALA A 256 -13.03 6.77 -11.03
CA ALA A 256 -13.25 7.13 -12.44
C ALA A 256 -13.76 8.57 -12.61
N ALA A 257 -14.35 9.17 -11.58
CA ALA A 257 -14.86 10.53 -11.62
C ALA A 257 -13.77 11.57 -11.32
N PRO A 258 -13.86 12.79 -11.89
CA PRO A 258 -13.01 13.90 -11.46
C PRO A 258 -13.22 14.20 -9.96
N GLY A 259 -12.13 14.44 -9.23
CA GLY A 259 -12.21 14.78 -7.81
C GLY A 259 -10.84 15.13 -7.23
N ALA A 260 -10.84 16.01 -6.22
CA ALA A 260 -9.64 16.31 -5.46
C ALA A 260 -9.34 15.17 -4.47
N THR A 261 -8.05 14.93 -4.21
CA THR A 261 -7.62 14.06 -3.11
C THR A 261 -7.01 14.89 -1.99
N ALA A 262 -7.18 14.46 -0.75
CA ALA A 262 -6.54 15.08 0.41
C ALA A 262 -6.01 14.01 1.38
N LEU A 263 -5.07 14.40 2.23
CA LEU A 263 -4.62 13.62 3.37
C LEU A 263 -5.62 13.76 4.51
N THR A 264 -5.86 12.68 5.26
CA THR A 264 -6.81 12.65 6.39
C THR A 264 -6.43 11.58 7.40
N ARG A 265 -6.79 11.78 8.67
CA ARG A 265 -6.80 10.77 9.73
C ARG A 265 -8.20 10.26 10.09
N ALA A 266 -9.25 10.89 9.53
CA ALA A 266 -10.64 10.70 9.98
C ALA A 266 -11.17 9.27 9.88
N PHE A 267 -10.56 8.39 9.10
CA PHE A 267 -11.01 7.00 8.95
C PHE A 267 -10.27 6.00 9.82
N THR A 268 -9.00 6.25 10.10
CA THR A 268 -8.15 5.22 10.73
C THR A 268 -7.29 5.73 11.88
N GLY A 269 -7.23 7.06 12.09
CA GLY A 269 -6.31 7.65 13.06
C GLY A 269 -4.85 7.73 12.58
N ARG A 270 -4.60 7.38 11.31
CA ARG A 270 -3.30 7.51 10.65
C ARG A 270 -3.45 8.23 9.32
N THR A 271 -2.51 9.09 9.00
CA THR A 271 -2.52 9.90 7.77
C THR A 271 -2.61 9.00 6.53
N ALA A 272 -3.62 9.26 5.68
CA ALA A 272 -3.85 8.54 4.44
C ALA A 272 -4.45 9.47 3.38
N ARG A 273 -4.19 9.21 2.10
CA ARG A 273 -4.75 10.00 0.98
C ARG A 273 -5.95 9.30 0.38
N GLY A 274 -7.04 10.03 0.25
CA GLY A 274 -8.25 9.60 -0.44
C GLY A 274 -8.91 10.70 -1.23
N ILE A 275 -9.89 10.33 -2.07
CA ILE A 275 -10.80 11.26 -2.73
C ILE A 275 -11.63 11.95 -1.65
N VAL A 276 -11.76 13.27 -1.77
CA VAL A 276 -12.48 14.10 -0.80
C VAL A 276 -13.96 13.80 -0.88
N ASN A 277 -14.51 13.26 0.19
CA ASN A 277 -15.94 12.99 0.38
C ASN A 277 -16.48 13.79 1.58
N ARG A 278 -17.77 13.63 1.91
CA ARG A 278 -18.41 14.29 3.05
C ARG A 278 -17.69 13.96 4.36
N TRP A 279 -17.44 12.68 4.65
CA TRP A 279 -16.77 12.25 5.88
C TRP A 279 -15.44 12.96 6.11
N LEU A 280 -14.60 13.02 5.08
CA LEU A 280 -13.32 13.71 5.18
C LEU A 280 -13.50 15.20 5.49
N ARG A 281 -14.45 15.87 4.83
CA ARG A 281 -14.70 17.29 5.06
C ARG A 281 -15.22 17.61 6.47
N GLU A 282 -16.05 16.72 7.02
CA GLU A 282 -16.74 16.95 8.30
C GLU A 282 -15.91 16.53 9.51
N HIS A 283 -15.01 15.52 9.36
CA HIS A 283 -14.37 14.87 10.51
C HIS A 283 -12.83 14.95 10.54
N ASP A 284 -12.17 15.50 9.51
CA ASP A 284 -10.70 15.47 9.47
C ASP A 284 -10.06 16.38 10.52
N ALA A 285 -10.67 17.55 10.79
CA ALA A 285 -10.12 18.53 11.72
C ALA A 285 -10.04 18.00 13.16
N ASP A 286 -10.97 17.13 13.55
CA ASP A 286 -11.11 16.61 14.92
C ASP A 286 -10.53 15.21 15.08
N ALA A 287 -10.05 14.60 13.97
CA ALA A 287 -9.55 13.25 13.95
C ALA A 287 -8.18 13.09 14.67
N PRO A 288 -8.11 12.31 15.76
CA PRO A 288 -6.86 12.15 16.50
C PRO A 288 -5.84 11.28 15.73
N SER A 289 -4.55 11.51 16.00
CA SER A 289 -3.49 10.58 15.61
C SER A 289 -3.48 9.42 16.61
N ALA A 290 -4.28 8.38 16.32
CA ALA A 290 -4.50 7.25 17.20
C ALA A 290 -4.82 5.97 16.37
N TYR A 291 -3.84 5.49 15.62
CA TYR A 291 -3.92 4.23 14.89
C TYR A 291 -3.36 3.09 15.77
N PRO A 292 -4.00 1.92 15.82
CA PRO A 292 -5.18 1.48 15.08
C PRO A 292 -6.53 1.73 15.79
N ASP A 293 -6.55 2.41 16.93
CA ASP A 293 -7.76 2.63 17.75
C ASP A 293 -8.92 3.23 16.95
N VAL A 294 -8.67 4.32 16.20
CA VAL A 294 -9.68 4.97 15.35
C VAL A 294 -10.08 4.06 14.18
N ASN A 295 -9.15 3.26 13.63
CA ASN A 295 -9.51 2.28 12.61
C ASN A 295 -10.57 1.29 13.10
N HIS A 296 -10.43 0.79 14.32
CA HIS A 296 -11.42 -0.10 14.93
C HIS A 296 -12.71 0.64 15.28
N LEU A 297 -12.61 1.85 15.84
CA LEU A 297 -13.75 2.70 16.18
C LEU A 297 -14.69 2.92 14.97
N THR A 298 -14.14 3.25 13.81
CA THR A 298 -14.91 3.61 12.61
C THR A 298 -15.29 2.40 11.74
N ALA A 299 -14.75 1.22 12.02
CA ALA A 299 -14.84 0.05 11.13
C ALA A 299 -16.29 -0.34 10.78
N ARG A 300 -17.20 -0.34 11.77
CA ARG A 300 -18.60 -0.73 11.59
C ARG A 300 -19.35 0.28 10.72
N ILE A 301 -19.15 1.58 10.93
CA ILE A 301 -19.75 2.64 10.14
C ILE A 301 -19.28 2.53 8.68
N ARG A 302 -17.98 2.41 8.46
CA ARG A 302 -17.40 2.26 7.11
C ARG A 302 -17.90 1.00 6.38
N ALA A 303 -18.12 -0.09 7.11
CA ALA A 303 -18.69 -1.31 6.56
C ALA A 303 -20.17 -1.13 6.18
N ALA A 304 -20.96 -0.49 7.05
CA ALA A 304 -22.38 -0.21 6.80
C ALA A 304 -22.55 0.74 5.60
N ALA A 305 -21.80 1.84 5.54
CA ALA A 305 -21.82 2.77 4.42
C ALA A 305 -21.46 2.06 3.10
N ARG A 306 -20.43 1.23 3.11
CA ARG A 306 -20.01 0.45 1.93
C ARG A 306 -21.11 -0.53 1.47
N SER A 307 -21.78 -1.22 2.39
CA SER A 307 -22.87 -2.15 2.07
C SER A 307 -24.10 -1.43 1.51
N GLN A 308 -24.33 -0.16 1.90
CA GLN A 308 -25.38 0.70 1.38
C GLN A 308 -25.00 1.40 0.06
N GLY A 309 -23.75 1.25 -0.39
CA GLY A 309 -23.23 1.90 -1.60
C GLY A 309 -23.02 3.41 -1.44
N ASP A 310 -22.97 3.93 -0.22
CA ASP A 310 -22.79 5.35 0.05
C ASP A 310 -21.30 5.71 0.12
N PRO A 311 -20.72 6.40 -0.90
CA PRO A 311 -19.31 6.79 -0.92
C PRO A 311 -18.95 7.82 0.15
N ASP A 312 -19.92 8.49 0.73
CA ASP A 312 -19.72 9.56 1.69
C ASP A 312 -19.45 9.07 3.13
N GLY A 313 -19.63 7.77 3.41
CA GLY A 313 -19.44 7.20 4.75
C GLY A 313 -18.24 6.24 4.89
N PHE A 314 -17.43 6.04 3.86
CA PHE A 314 -16.22 5.21 3.93
C PHE A 314 -15.05 5.82 3.14
N HIS A 315 -13.85 5.34 3.45
CA HIS A 315 -12.63 5.82 2.82
C HIS A 315 -12.57 5.47 1.31
N LEU A 316 -12.26 6.45 0.51
CA LEU A 316 -12.06 6.33 -0.93
C LEU A 316 -10.56 6.52 -1.25
N TRP A 317 -9.73 5.56 -0.78
CA TRP A 317 -8.28 5.67 -0.96
C TRP A 317 -7.89 5.72 -2.44
N ALA A 318 -7.22 6.80 -2.83
CA ALA A 318 -6.76 7.01 -4.20
C ALA A 318 -5.58 8.00 -4.23
N GLY A 319 -4.63 7.76 -5.12
CA GLY A 319 -3.54 8.68 -5.40
C GLY A 319 -3.98 9.88 -6.24
N GLN A 320 -3.15 10.90 -6.32
CA GLN A 320 -3.46 12.16 -7.02
C GLN A 320 -3.74 11.97 -8.53
N ALA A 321 -3.19 10.92 -9.14
CA ALA A 321 -3.39 10.61 -10.56
C ALA A 321 -4.54 9.61 -10.82
N HIS A 322 -5.52 9.50 -9.92
CA HIS A 322 -6.58 8.48 -9.98
C HIS A 322 -7.41 8.53 -11.26
N THR A 323 -7.64 9.71 -11.81
CA THR A 323 -8.43 9.90 -13.04
C THR A 323 -7.78 9.29 -14.30
N LEU A 324 -6.52 8.84 -14.21
CA LEU A 324 -5.85 8.11 -15.28
C LEU A 324 -6.06 6.59 -15.19
N ALA A 325 -6.75 6.10 -14.14
CA ALA A 325 -7.07 4.68 -14.01
C ALA A 325 -8.13 4.26 -15.02
N GLU A 326 -7.97 3.07 -15.61
CA GLU A 326 -8.89 2.55 -16.61
C GLU A 326 -9.39 1.15 -16.24
N PRO A 327 -10.64 0.79 -16.58
CA PRO A 327 -11.24 -0.50 -16.24
C PRO A 327 -10.83 -1.59 -17.25
N ILE A 328 -9.53 -1.88 -17.33
CA ILE A 328 -8.96 -2.92 -18.21
C ILE A 328 -8.37 -4.08 -17.38
N PRO A 329 -8.23 -5.29 -17.96
CA PRO A 329 -7.60 -6.42 -17.28
C PRO A 329 -6.18 -6.10 -16.79
N ALA A 330 -5.83 -6.57 -15.59
CA ALA A 330 -4.54 -6.24 -14.96
C ALA A 330 -3.34 -6.67 -15.80
N GLY A 331 -3.42 -7.82 -16.46
CA GLY A 331 -2.36 -8.26 -17.37
C GLY A 331 -2.19 -7.37 -18.61
N GLU A 332 -3.27 -6.77 -19.10
CA GLU A 332 -3.23 -5.78 -20.19
C GLU A 332 -2.60 -4.49 -19.70
N LEU A 333 -3.01 -4.01 -18.53
CA LEU A 333 -2.44 -2.80 -17.90
C LEU A 333 -0.93 -2.93 -17.73
N VAL A 334 -0.41 -4.06 -17.22
CA VAL A 334 1.03 -4.29 -17.07
C VAL A 334 1.76 -4.16 -18.40
N ARG A 335 1.28 -4.84 -19.46
CA ARG A 335 1.91 -4.80 -20.78
C ARG A 335 1.89 -3.39 -21.36
N ARG A 336 0.74 -2.71 -21.31
CA ARG A 336 0.59 -1.34 -21.82
C ARG A 336 1.53 -0.37 -21.13
N LEU A 337 1.56 -0.37 -19.78
CA LEU A 337 2.46 0.50 -19.01
C LEU A 337 3.93 0.27 -19.37
N ALA A 338 4.34 -1.00 -19.54
CA ALA A 338 5.70 -1.33 -19.92
C ALA A 338 6.05 -0.88 -21.36
N ASP A 339 5.14 -1.05 -22.31
CA ASP A 339 5.34 -0.64 -23.72
C ASP A 339 5.41 0.87 -23.85
N GLU A 340 4.49 1.59 -23.21
CA GLU A 340 4.47 3.05 -23.17
C GLU A 340 5.74 3.61 -22.49
N ALA A 341 6.20 2.97 -21.41
CA ALA A 341 7.42 3.39 -20.72
C ALA A 341 8.65 3.25 -21.61
N ARG A 342 8.78 2.12 -22.32
CA ARG A 342 9.88 1.91 -23.29
C ARG A 342 9.85 2.95 -24.40
N THR A 343 8.67 3.25 -24.93
CA THR A 343 8.50 4.28 -25.96
C THR A 343 8.90 5.66 -25.45
N ALA A 344 8.46 6.03 -24.24
CA ALA A 344 8.81 7.32 -23.65
C ALA A 344 10.31 7.48 -23.38
N LEU A 345 10.97 6.41 -22.87
CA LEU A 345 12.42 6.41 -22.64
C LEU A 345 13.22 6.57 -23.93
N ARG A 346 12.84 5.86 -25.02
CA ARG A 346 13.49 6.01 -26.33
C ARG A 346 13.33 7.43 -26.88
N ALA A 347 12.11 7.96 -26.89
CA ALA A 347 11.85 9.32 -27.35
C ALA A 347 12.58 10.40 -26.54
N ALA A 348 12.87 10.17 -25.25
CA ALA A 348 13.68 11.08 -24.44
C ALA A 348 15.17 11.00 -24.77
N ALA A 349 15.68 9.81 -25.12
CA ALA A 349 17.09 9.60 -25.49
C ALA A 349 17.44 10.14 -26.90
N GLU A 350 16.44 10.33 -27.76
CA GLU A 350 16.59 10.84 -29.14
C GLU A 350 16.55 12.39 -29.22
N ARG A 351 16.31 13.10 -28.10
CA ARG A 351 16.29 14.57 -28.01
C ARG A 351 17.63 15.15 -27.54
#